data_8f04f5690d66ef9cc20a8e950fba9695
#
_entry.id   8f04f5690d66ef9cc20a8e950fba9695
#
_cell.length_a   1.000
_cell.length_b   1.000
_cell.length_c   1.000
_cell.angle_alpha   90.00
_cell.angle_beta   90.00
_cell.angle_gamma   90.00
#
_symmetry.space_group_name_H-M   'P 1'
#
loop_
_entity.id
_entity.type
_entity.pdbx_description
1 polymer ?
#
loop_
_entity_poly.entity_id
_entity_poly.type
_entity_poly.pdbx_seq_one_letter_code
_entity_poly.pdbx_strand_id
1 'polypeptide(L)'
;MSQDSKVLSRAFLGIGLILLVISAIIFYYHFTFTKSAVHTEGIIVDAVWYNNHSNDVDDNGSWYPVVAFRPTPDYTLIFNSNIGSDFYEDSEGDRVNVYYPPGNPEQAEINNPWVNFFKWGFVGIAGIIFGSVGLIITLPSTKKSRRKRKSCP
;
A
#
# COMPACT_ATOMS: atom_id res chain seq x y z
N MET A 1 17.24 -7.77 32.51
CA MET A 1 17.19 -7.76 31.05
C MET A 1 18.58 -8.10 30.55
N SER A 2 18.72 -9.18 29.79
CA SER A 2 20.00 -9.55 29.19
C SER A 2 20.46 -8.48 28.18
N GLN A 3 21.73 -8.39 27.92
CA GLN A 3 22.29 -7.44 26.96
C GLN A 3 21.67 -7.65 25.57
N ASP A 4 21.43 -8.91 25.20
CA ASP A 4 20.82 -9.31 23.93
C ASP A 4 19.38 -8.77 23.74
N SER A 5 18.57 -8.72 24.82
CA SER A 5 17.22 -8.17 24.74
C SER A 5 17.19 -6.66 24.48
N LYS A 6 18.19 -5.92 24.94
CA LYS A 6 18.32 -4.48 24.68
C LYS A 6 18.75 -4.20 23.25
N VAL A 7 19.64 -5.01 22.70
CA VAL A 7 20.08 -4.90 21.30
C VAL A 7 18.91 -5.21 20.38
N LEU A 8 18.19 -6.30 20.64
CA LEU A 8 17.03 -6.72 19.85
C LEU A 8 15.94 -5.64 19.85
N SER A 9 15.58 -5.09 21.00
CA SER A 9 14.59 -4.03 21.14
C SER A 9 14.97 -2.77 20.35
N ARG A 10 16.23 -2.34 20.41
CA ARG A 10 16.72 -1.19 19.64
C ARG A 10 16.68 -1.45 18.13
N ALA A 11 17.00 -2.67 17.70
CA ALA A 11 16.92 -3.05 16.29
C ALA A 11 15.47 -2.97 15.77
N PHE A 12 14.51 -3.54 16.52
CA PHE A 12 13.09 -3.46 16.16
C PHE A 12 12.56 -2.04 16.12
N LEU A 13 12.91 -1.20 17.10
CA LEU A 13 12.56 0.22 17.10
C LEU A 13 13.16 0.97 15.91
N GLY A 14 14.43 0.71 15.59
CA GLY A 14 15.11 1.34 14.46
C GLY A 14 14.46 0.97 13.12
N ILE A 15 14.19 -0.32 12.91
CA ILE A 15 13.50 -0.81 11.70
C ILE A 15 12.09 -0.21 11.60
N GLY A 16 11.32 -0.24 12.69
CA GLY A 16 9.98 0.33 12.74
C GLY A 16 9.96 1.82 12.39
N LEU A 17 10.93 2.60 12.92
CA LEU A 17 11.05 4.01 12.61
C LEU A 17 11.39 4.28 11.14
N ILE A 18 12.31 3.52 10.57
CA ILE A 18 12.69 3.63 9.15
C ILE A 18 11.49 3.34 8.26
N LEU A 19 10.75 2.26 8.52
CA LEU A 19 9.55 1.91 7.75
C LEU A 19 8.46 2.99 7.84
N LEU A 20 8.26 3.60 9.02
CA LEU A 20 7.32 4.71 9.18
C LEU A 20 7.73 5.95 8.39
N VAL A 21 9.01 6.29 8.38
CA VAL A 21 9.53 7.41 7.58
C VAL A 21 9.33 7.16 6.09
N ILE A 22 9.66 5.96 5.61
CA ILE A 22 9.46 5.57 4.20
C ILE A 22 7.97 5.67 3.84
N SER A 23 7.08 5.11 4.68
CA SER A 23 5.64 5.18 4.48
C SER A 23 5.13 6.62 4.42
N ALA A 24 5.61 7.50 5.30
CA ALA A 24 5.24 8.91 5.32
C ALA A 24 5.69 9.65 4.04
N ILE A 25 6.87 9.34 3.54
CA ILE A 25 7.39 9.92 2.29
C ILE A 25 6.51 9.48 1.10
N ILE A 26 6.23 8.18 0.98
CA ILE A 26 5.38 7.65 -0.10
C ILE A 26 3.99 8.26 -0.03
N PHE A 27 3.40 8.34 1.18
CA PHE A 27 2.11 8.99 1.39
C PHE A 27 2.11 10.45 0.96
N TYR A 28 3.13 11.22 1.33
CA TYR A 28 3.25 12.63 0.99
C TYR A 28 3.30 12.84 -0.54
N TYR A 29 4.12 12.07 -1.25
CA TYR A 29 4.19 12.13 -2.71
C TYR A 29 2.87 11.76 -3.37
N HIS A 30 2.25 10.67 -2.93
CA HIS A 30 0.96 10.23 -3.45
C HIS A 30 -0.15 11.28 -3.20
N PHE A 31 -0.20 11.84 -2.00
CA PHE A 31 -1.20 12.84 -1.62
C PHE A 31 -1.05 14.14 -2.42
N THR A 32 0.18 14.60 -2.60
CA THR A 32 0.47 15.81 -3.40
C THR A 32 0.11 15.59 -4.87
N PHE A 33 0.46 14.42 -5.41
CA PHE A 33 0.13 14.04 -6.78
C PHE A 33 -1.40 13.99 -6.98
N THR A 34 -2.13 13.29 -6.13
CA THR A 34 -3.58 13.14 -6.24
C THR A 34 -4.33 14.49 -6.11
N LYS A 35 -3.82 15.41 -5.28
CA LYS A 35 -4.41 16.75 -5.14
C LYS A 35 -4.27 17.63 -6.37
N SER A 36 -3.17 17.49 -7.11
CA SER A 36 -2.90 18.27 -8.32
C SER A 36 -3.40 17.59 -9.59
N ALA A 37 -3.81 16.33 -9.51
CA ALA A 37 -4.28 15.57 -10.65
C ALA A 37 -5.66 16.03 -11.15
N VAL A 38 -5.85 15.94 -12.44
CA VAL A 38 -7.17 16.10 -13.06
C VAL A 38 -7.90 14.77 -12.95
N HIS A 39 -9.14 14.79 -12.49
CA HIS A 39 -9.99 13.60 -12.36
C HIS A 39 -11.01 13.55 -13.49
N THR A 40 -11.16 12.41 -14.12
CA THR A 40 -12.12 12.16 -15.19
C THR A 40 -12.65 10.73 -15.13
N GLU A 41 -13.73 10.46 -15.86
CA GLU A 41 -14.24 9.10 -16.04
C GLU A 41 -13.61 8.47 -17.28
N GLY A 42 -13.25 7.19 -17.17
CA GLY A 42 -12.85 6.32 -18.26
C GLY A 42 -13.76 5.10 -18.35
N ILE A 43 -13.66 4.39 -19.46
CA ILE A 43 -14.37 3.12 -19.71
C ILE A 43 -13.31 2.07 -20.00
N ILE A 44 -13.44 0.91 -19.38
CA ILE A 44 -12.61 -0.25 -19.71
C ILE A 44 -13.06 -0.77 -21.07
N VAL A 45 -12.17 -0.75 -22.05
CA VAL A 45 -12.47 -1.19 -23.42
C VAL A 45 -11.96 -2.58 -23.71
N ASP A 46 -11.04 -3.08 -22.89
CA ASP A 46 -10.45 -4.42 -23.01
C ASP A 46 -9.79 -4.81 -21.68
N ALA A 47 -9.57 -6.09 -21.45
CA ALA A 47 -8.74 -6.60 -20.37
C ALA A 47 -7.77 -7.64 -20.90
N VAL A 48 -6.48 -7.42 -20.72
CA VAL A 48 -5.42 -8.28 -21.24
C VAL A 48 -4.89 -9.17 -20.15
N TRP A 49 -4.95 -10.48 -20.35
CA TRP A 49 -4.32 -11.45 -19.48
C TRP A 49 -2.79 -11.42 -19.65
N TYR A 50 -2.08 -11.22 -18.57
CA TYR A 50 -0.63 -11.25 -18.57
C TYR A 50 -0.10 -12.18 -17.49
N ASN A 51 0.70 -13.18 -17.89
CA ASN A 51 1.41 -14.09 -17.00
C ASN A 51 2.88 -13.69 -16.95
N ASN A 52 3.36 -13.29 -15.80
CA ASN A 52 4.74 -12.80 -15.62
C ASN A 52 5.77 -13.93 -15.45
N HIS A 53 5.34 -15.21 -15.39
CA HIS A 53 6.21 -16.37 -15.21
C HIS A 53 6.07 -17.34 -16.38
N SER A 54 7.04 -17.34 -17.27
CA SER A 54 7.07 -18.15 -18.50
C SER A 54 7.35 -19.66 -18.28
N ASN A 55 7.52 -20.16 -17.05
CA ASN A 55 7.98 -21.53 -16.82
C ASN A 55 7.27 -22.31 -15.69
N ASP A 56 6.30 -21.76 -14.99
CA ASP A 56 5.60 -22.49 -13.93
C ASP A 56 4.18 -22.85 -14.33
N VAL A 57 3.80 -24.09 -14.00
CA VAL A 57 2.49 -24.71 -14.28
C VAL A 57 1.35 -24.07 -13.46
N ASP A 58 1.68 -23.17 -12.53
CA ASP A 58 0.72 -22.42 -11.75
C ASP A 58 0.33 -21.15 -12.51
N ASP A 59 -0.95 -21.07 -12.82
CA ASP A 59 -1.62 -20.03 -13.62
C ASP A 59 -1.75 -18.71 -12.82
N ASN A 60 -0.61 -18.15 -12.39
CA ASN A 60 -0.52 -16.94 -11.57
C ASN A 60 -0.42 -15.67 -12.44
N GLY A 61 -1.28 -15.54 -13.44
CA GLY A 61 -1.45 -14.31 -14.20
C GLY A 61 -2.44 -13.36 -13.55
N SER A 62 -2.62 -12.20 -14.16
CA SER A 62 -3.65 -11.22 -13.78
C SER A 62 -4.16 -10.51 -15.01
N TRP A 63 -5.41 -10.05 -14.94
CA TRP A 63 -6.04 -9.25 -15.97
C TRP A 63 -5.67 -7.77 -15.80
N TYR A 64 -5.17 -7.15 -16.84
CA TYR A 64 -4.78 -5.74 -16.88
C TYR A 64 -5.78 -4.95 -17.74
N PRO A 65 -6.56 -4.04 -17.17
CA PRO A 65 -7.57 -3.31 -17.93
C PRO A 65 -6.94 -2.28 -18.85
N VAL A 66 -7.50 -2.20 -20.05
CA VAL A 66 -7.23 -1.18 -21.05
C VAL A 66 -8.34 -0.14 -20.95
N VAL A 67 -7.98 1.11 -20.64
CA VAL A 67 -8.96 2.15 -20.35
C VAL A 67 -8.92 3.24 -21.40
N ALA A 68 -10.09 3.57 -21.96
CA ALA A 68 -10.30 4.74 -22.81
C ALA A 68 -10.90 5.88 -21.99
N PHE A 69 -10.35 7.08 -22.09
CA PHE A 69 -10.87 8.28 -21.47
C PHE A 69 -10.67 9.49 -22.35
N ARG A 70 -11.36 10.59 -22.05
CA ARG A 70 -11.29 11.84 -22.82
C ARG A 70 -10.71 12.96 -21.96
N PRO A 71 -9.43 13.32 -22.13
CA PRO A 71 -8.85 14.50 -21.49
C PRO A 71 -9.51 15.81 -21.97
N THR A 72 -9.92 15.84 -23.25
CA THR A 72 -10.65 16.93 -23.86
C THR A 72 -11.80 16.37 -24.72
N PRO A 73 -12.85 17.15 -25.03
CA PRO A 73 -14.01 16.66 -25.80
C PRO A 73 -13.66 16.04 -27.14
N ASP A 74 -12.61 16.53 -27.80
CA ASP A 74 -12.22 16.15 -29.15
C ASP A 74 -11.16 15.04 -29.22
N TYR A 75 -10.64 14.60 -28.08
CA TYR A 75 -9.52 13.66 -28.03
C TYR A 75 -9.77 12.53 -27.07
N THR A 76 -9.68 11.28 -27.57
CA THR A 76 -9.76 10.07 -26.76
C THR A 76 -8.37 9.46 -26.63
N LEU A 77 -7.97 9.15 -25.41
CA LEU A 77 -6.71 8.51 -25.08
C LEU A 77 -6.97 7.12 -24.50
N ILE A 78 -6.14 6.15 -24.88
CA ILE A 78 -6.21 4.79 -24.38
C ILE A 78 -4.90 4.48 -23.67
N PHE A 79 -4.99 3.90 -22.47
CA PHE A 79 -3.81 3.45 -21.72
C PHE A 79 -4.05 2.07 -21.10
N ASN A 80 -2.97 1.34 -20.91
CA ASN A 80 -2.97 0.07 -20.19
C ASN A 80 -2.68 0.34 -18.72
N SER A 81 -3.49 -0.23 -17.83
CA SER A 81 -3.24 -0.14 -16.39
C SER A 81 -1.95 -0.88 -16.03
N ASN A 82 -1.15 -0.31 -15.14
CA ASN A 82 0.03 -0.97 -14.56
C ASN A 82 -0.34 -1.93 -13.42
N ILE A 83 -1.62 -2.04 -13.09
CA ILE A 83 -2.12 -2.84 -11.99
C ILE A 83 -3.14 -3.82 -12.54
N GLY A 84 -2.80 -5.10 -12.44
CA GLY A 84 -3.67 -6.21 -12.78
C GLY A 84 -4.41 -6.75 -11.57
N SER A 85 -5.56 -7.37 -11.81
CA SER A 85 -6.35 -8.09 -10.81
C SER A 85 -7.33 -9.02 -11.53
N ASP A 86 -7.71 -10.11 -10.87
CA ASP A 86 -8.73 -11.04 -11.37
C ASP A 86 -10.12 -10.37 -11.47
N PHE A 87 -10.34 -9.27 -10.75
CA PHE A 87 -11.57 -8.48 -10.85
C PHE A 87 -11.80 -7.82 -12.21
N TYR A 88 -10.78 -7.79 -13.06
CA TYR A 88 -10.89 -7.17 -14.39
C TYR A 88 -11.19 -8.16 -15.52
N GLU A 89 -11.36 -9.46 -15.23
CA GLU A 89 -11.62 -10.51 -16.23
C GLU A 89 -12.82 -10.18 -17.12
N ASP A 90 -13.95 -9.76 -16.52
CA ASP A 90 -15.20 -9.44 -17.22
C ASP A 90 -15.60 -7.96 -17.07
N SER A 91 -14.62 -7.07 -16.96
CA SER A 91 -14.85 -5.65 -16.66
C SER A 91 -15.00 -4.76 -17.91
N GLU A 92 -15.05 -5.33 -19.12
CA GLU A 92 -15.25 -4.57 -20.34
C GLU A 92 -16.59 -3.83 -20.31
N GLY A 93 -16.54 -2.52 -20.58
CA GLY A 93 -17.68 -1.62 -20.49
C GLY A 93 -17.85 -0.94 -19.12
N ASP A 94 -17.12 -1.35 -18.10
CA ASP A 94 -17.19 -0.75 -16.78
C ASP A 94 -16.60 0.65 -16.76
N ARG A 95 -17.22 1.53 -15.96
CA ARG A 95 -16.72 2.89 -15.74
C ARG A 95 -15.73 2.91 -14.59
N VAL A 96 -14.61 3.56 -14.82
CA VAL A 96 -13.54 3.75 -13.82
C VAL A 96 -13.19 5.21 -13.67
N ASN A 97 -12.82 5.59 -12.46
CA ASN A 97 -12.25 6.90 -12.22
C ASN A 97 -10.79 6.92 -12.65
N VAL A 98 -10.43 7.86 -13.49
CA VAL A 98 -9.08 8.06 -14.01
C VAL A 98 -8.55 9.39 -13.48
N TYR A 99 -7.28 9.43 -13.10
CA TYR A 99 -6.59 10.66 -12.76
C TYR A 99 -5.26 10.75 -13.52
N TYR A 100 -4.88 11.97 -13.87
CA TYR A 100 -3.65 12.25 -14.60
C TYR A 100 -3.05 13.60 -14.20
N PRO A 101 -1.72 13.81 -14.35
CA PRO A 101 -1.07 15.09 -14.07
C PRO A 101 -1.57 16.16 -15.05
N PRO A 102 -1.79 17.40 -14.60
CA PRO A 102 -2.11 18.50 -15.51
C PRO A 102 -1.05 18.64 -16.61
N GLY A 103 -1.48 18.64 -17.87
CA GLY A 103 -0.61 18.78 -19.03
C GLY A 103 0.09 17.48 -19.49
N ASN A 104 -0.12 16.35 -18.80
CA ASN A 104 0.46 15.06 -19.21
C ASN A 104 -0.57 13.91 -19.09
N PRO A 105 -1.61 13.87 -19.94
CA PRO A 105 -2.66 12.85 -19.87
C PRO A 105 -2.17 11.42 -20.20
N GLU A 106 -0.99 11.29 -20.81
CA GLU A 106 -0.40 9.98 -21.10
C GLU A 106 0.03 9.22 -19.84
N GLN A 107 0.20 9.92 -18.70
CA GLN A 107 0.50 9.34 -17.39
C GLN A 107 -0.78 9.09 -16.57
N ALA A 108 -1.87 8.75 -17.26
CA ALA A 108 -3.11 8.45 -16.58
C ALA A 108 -3.05 7.12 -15.83
N GLU A 109 -3.69 7.09 -14.67
CA GLU A 109 -3.84 5.89 -13.83
C GLU A 109 -5.30 5.74 -13.39
N ILE A 110 -5.72 4.50 -13.13
CA ILE A 110 -7.02 4.22 -12.51
C ILE A 110 -6.97 4.62 -11.03
N ASN A 111 -7.92 5.43 -10.60
CA ASN A 111 -8.08 5.80 -9.20
C ASN A 111 -8.78 4.67 -8.42
N ASN A 112 -8.03 3.69 -7.98
CA ASN A 112 -8.53 2.66 -7.09
C ASN A 112 -8.07 2.95 -5.66
N PRO A 113 -8.99 3.35 -4.74
CA PRO A 113 -8.64 3.70 -3.37
C PRO A 113 -7.94 2.58 -2.60
N TRP A 114 -8.31 1.32 -2.85
CA TRP A 114 -7.70 0.16 -2.21
C TRP A 114 -6.26 -0.03 -2.64
N VAL A 115 -6.00 0.01 -3.95
CA VAL A 115 -4.65 -0.11 -4.50
C VAL A 115 -3.77 1.02 -4.01
N ASN A 116 -4.30 2.23 -4.01
CA ASN A 116 -3.58 3.40 -3.52
C ASN A 116 -3.25 3.27 -2.03
N PHE A 117 -4.17 2.75 -1.21
CA PHE A 117 -3.92 2.45 0.20
C PHE A 117 -2.80 1.41 0.37
N PHE A 118 -2.80 0.33 -0.41
CA PHE A 118 -1.77 -0.70 -0.30
C PHE A 118 -0.37 -0.20 -0.65
N LYS A 119 -0.21 0.77 -1.54
CA LYS A 119 1.10 1.35 -1.90
C LYS A 119 1.87 1.90 -0.69
N TRP A 120 1.21 2.56 0.25
CA TRP A 120 1.85 3.16 1.43
C TRP A 120 1.38 2.58 2.76
N GLY A 121 0.13 2.13 2.85
CA GLY A 121 -0.49 1.66 4.08
C GLY A 121 0.15 0.38 4.60
N PHE A 122 0.47 -0.57 3.73
CA PHE A 122 1.12 -1.83 4.12
C PHE A 122 2.48 -1.60 4.78
N VAL A 123 3.29 -0.71 4.22
CA VAL A 123 4.60 -0.32 4.80
C VAL A 123 4.42 0.38 6.14
N GLY A 124 3.41 1.24 6.27
CA GLY A 124 3.07 1.93 7.51
C GLY A 124 2.64 0.97 8.61
N ILE A 125 1.75 0.02 8.29
CA ILE A 125 1.29 -1.02 9.23
C ILE A 125 2.47 -1.87 9.70
N ALA A 126 3.34 -2.31 8.81
CA ALA A 126 4.55 -3.03 9.17
C ALA A 126 5.42 -2.21 10.13
N GLY A 127 5.63 -0.93 9.85
CA GLY A 127 6.37 0.00 10.71
C GLY A 127 5.78 0.11 12.13
N ILE A 128 4.44 0.18 12.25
CA ILE A 128 3.74 0.22 13.53
C ILE A 128 3.93 -1.10 14.29
N ILE A 129 3.83 -2.25 13.61
CA ILE A 129 4.00 -3.56 14.23
C ILE A 129 5.43 -3.70 14.79
N PHE A 130 6.45 -3.45 13.97
CA PHE A 130 7.85 -3.54 14.42
C PHE A 130 8.18 -2.54 15.52
N GLY A 131 7.69 -1.32 15.41
CA GLY A 131 7.87 -0.28 16.43
C GLY A 131 7.21 -0.65 17.75
N SER A 132 5.99 -1.17 17.74
CA SER A 132 5.27 -1.60 18.94
C SER A 132 5.93 -2.79 19.64
N VAL A 133 6.40 -3.78 18.88
CA VAL A 133 7.16 -4.92 19.43
C VAL A 133 8.44 -4.43 20.11
N GLY A 134 9.20 -3.54 19.46
CA GLY A 134 10.39 -2.93 20.04
C GLY A 134 10.09 -2.17 21.35
N LEU A 135 8.99 -1.44 21.38
CA LEU A 135 8.54 -0.69 22.57
C LEU A 135 8.15 -1.63 23.72
N ILE A 136 7.38 -2.67 23.45
CA ILE A 136 6.95 -3.65 24.47
C ILE A 136 8.15 -4.34 25.11
N ILE A 137 9.15 -4.72 24.32
CA ILE A 137 10.37 -5.33 24.84
C ILE A 137 11.16 -4.36 25.73
N THR A 138 11.07 -3.06 25.45
CA THR A 138 11.79 -2.00 26.23
C THR A 138 11.11 -1.68 27.55
N LEU A 139 9.78 -1.83 27.66
CA LEU A 139 9.03 -1.53 28.87
C LEU A 139 9.44 -2.49 29.99
N PRO A 140 9.84 -1.97 31.17
CA PRO A 140 10.15 -2.81 32.30
C PRO A 140 8.89 -3.55 32.76
N SER A 141 8.98 -4.87 32.83
CA SER A 141 7.92 -5.70 33.41
C SER A 141 7.71 -5.26 34.87
N THR A 142 6.62 -4.57 35.14
CA THR A 142 6.21 -4.25 36.51
C THR A 142 5.79 -5.54 37.20
N LYS A 143 6.76 -6.30 37.73
CA LYS A 143 6.48 -7.41 38.67
C LYS A 143 5.77 -6.80 39.86
N LYS A 144 4.44 -6.93 39.90
CA LYS A 144 3.60 -6.63 41.07
C LYS A 144 4.09 -7.51 42.21
N SER A 145 4.94 -6.95 43.10
CA SER A 145 5.40 -7.60 44.31
C SER A 145 4.18 -7.92 45.17
N ARG A 146 3.72 -9.16 45.16
CA ARG A 146 2.77 -9.67 46.13
C ARG A 146 3.47 -9.65 47.51
N ARG A 147 3.32 -8.58 48.23
CA ARG A 147 3.63 -8.53 49.68
C ARG A 147 2.85 -9.66 50.33
N LYS A 148 3.53 -10.75 50.69
CA LYS A 148 3.03 -11.75 51.62
C LYS A 148 2.78 -11.01 52.94
N ARG A 149 1.53 -10.79 53.32
CA ARG A 149 1.15 -10.48 54.69
C ARG A 149 1.57 -11.69 55.52
N LYS A 150 2.63 -11.53 56.33
CA LYS A 150 2.91 -12.42 57.43
C LYS A 150 1.83 -12.15 58.48
N SER A 151 0.93 -13.10 58.69
CA SER A 151 0.12 -13.19 59.87
C SER A 151 1.02 -13.61 61.00
N CYS A 152 1.19 -12.77 62.03
CA CYS A 152 1.73 -13.16 63.34
C CYS A 152 0.65 -13.84 64.17
N PRO A 153 1.03 -14.81 64.98
CA PRO A 153 0.15 -15.55 65.90
C PRO A 153 -0.37 -14.67 67.02
#